data_5826165cb990a5ecfe038b04c4cc9d4c
#
_entry.id   5826165cb990a5ecfe038b04c4cc9d4c
#
_cell.length_a   1.000
_cell.length_b   1.000
_cell.length_c   1.000
_cell.angle_alpha   90.00
_cell.angle_beta   90.00
_cell.angle_gamma   90.00
#
_symmetry.space_group_name_H-M   'P 1'
#
loop_
_entity.id
_entity.type
_entity.pdbx_description
1 polymer ?
#
loop_
_entity_poly.entity_id
_entity_poly.type
_entity_poly.pdbx_seq_one_letter_code
_entity_poly.pdbx_strand_id
1 'polypeptide(L)'
;MRREINLSGGEITLLKTMGLSGAPTFGKVLIQRIGEMETAEFLDELNGLISLGYVLSEKMKVRSVEDVERSVFRVNASYARDLRNAIQPGRRREQTRRRRRRG
;
A
#
# COMPACT_ATOMS: atom_id res chain seq x y z
N MET A 1 8.76 -13.84 15.11
CA MET A 1 7.74 -14.52 14.36
C MET A 1 7.34 -13.74 13.13
N ARG A 2 7.23 -14.43 12.04
CA ARG A 2 6.96 -13.77 10.79
C ARG A 2 5.48 -13.53 10.59
N ARG A 3 5.15 -12.34 10.18
CA ARG A 3 3.77 -11.97 9.95
C ARG A 3 3.47 -12.00 8.47
N GLU A 4 2.41 -12.70 8.11
CA GLU A 4 2.00 -12.74 6.72
C GLU A 4 1.05 -11.60 6.42
N ILE A 5 1.38 -10.83 5.39
CA ILE A 5 0.54 -9.73 4.96
C ILE A 5 -0.12 -10.12 3.65
N ASN A 6 -1.44 -10.14 3.64
CA ASN A 6 -2.21 -10.44 2.45
C ASN A 6 -2.84 -9.15 1.94
N LEU A 7 -2.52 -8.81 0.70
CA LEU A 7 -2.99 -7.58 0.10
C LEU A 7 -3.84 -7.89 -1.12
N SER A 8 -4.92 -7.13 -1.29
CA SER A 8 -5.73 -7.20 -2.49
C SER A 8 -5.01 -6.47 -3.62
N GLY A 9 -5.47 -6.69 -4.86
CA GLY A 9 -4.91 -5.98 -5.99
C GLY A 9 -5.03 -4.47 -5.86
N GLY A 10 -6.15 -4.00 -5.32
CA GLY A 10 -6.35 -2.57 -5.12
C GLY A 10 -5.41 -2.01 -4.07
N GLU A 11 -5.20 -2.75 -2.99
CA GLU A 11 -4.27 -2.31 -1.95
C GLU A 11 -2.85 -2.24 -2.49
N ILE A 12 -2.47 -3.21 -3.29
CA ILE A 12 -1.13 -3.20 -3.90
C ILE A 12 -0.97 -1.98 -4.80
N THR A 13 -2.00 -1.69 -5.60
CA THR A 13 -1.98 -0.53 -6.48
C THR A 13 -1.79 0.76 -5.69
N LEU A 14 -2.53 0.91 -4.58
CA LEU A 14 -2.41 2.09 -3.75
C LEU A 14 -1.02 2.23 -3.15
N LEU A 15 -0.48 1.15 -2.62
CA LEU A 15 0.83 1.18 -2.01
C LEU A 15 1.92 1.50 -3.03
N LYS A 16 1.82 0.94 -4.21
CA LYS A 16 2.78 1.23 -5.27
C LYS A 16 2.70 2.69 -5.71
N THR A 17 1.48 3.22 -5.75
CA THR A 17 1.27 4.61 -6.16
C THR A 17 1.86 5.57 -5.14
N MET A 18 1.71 5.27 -3.86
CA MET A 18 2.29 6.10 -2.82
C MET A 18 3.79 5.93 -2.70
N GLY A 19 4.30 4.74 -3.03
CA GLY A 19 5.69 4.40 -2.79
C GLY A 19 5.91 3.96 -1.36
N LEU A 20 6.93 3.16 -1.14
CA LEU A 20 7.19 2.57 0.16
C LEU A 20 8.27 3.28 0.96
N SER A 21 8.66 4.47 0.52
CA SER A 21 9.71 5.22 1.19
C SER A 21 9.25 5.91 2.46
N GLY A 22 7.94 6.04 2.65
CA GLY A 22 7.41 6.79 3.78
C GLY A 22 7.24 8.27 3.50
N ALA A 23 7.57 8.71 2.30
CA ALA A 23 7.36 10.12 1.95
C ALA A 23 5.88 10.43 1.84
N PRO A 24 5.46 11.62 2.28
CA PRO A 24 4.04 11.97 2.22
C PRO A 24 3.55 12.13 0.78
N THR A 25 2.31 11.70 0.56
CA THR A 25 1.65 11.85 -0.73
C THR A 25 0.35 12.60 -0.51
N PHE A 26 0.17 13.69 -1.23
CA PHE A 26 -1.08 14.44 -1.12
C PHE A 26 -2.21 13.63 -1.74
N GLY A 27 -3.38 13.69 -1.09
CA GLY A 27 -4.53 12.93 -1.58
C GLY A 27 -4.90 13.27 -3.00
N LYS A 28 -4.80 14.54 -3.39
CA LYS A 28 -5.09 14.93 -4.76
C LYS A 28 -4.20 14.20 -5.76
N VAL A 29 -2.92 14.08 -5.43
CA VAL A 29 -1.96 13.40 -6.29
C VAL A 29 -2.29 11.91 -6.36
N LEU A 30 -2.64 11.35 -5.21
CA LEU A 30 -2.99 9.93 -5.16
C LEU A 30 -4.18 9.64 -6.07
N ILE A 31 -5.21 10.47 -6.00
CA ILE A 31 -6.39 10.31 -6.84
C ILE A 31 -6.03 10.38 -8.31
N GLN A 32 -5.19 11.33 -8.68
CA GLN A 32 -4.78 11.48 -10.07
C GLN A 32 -4.00 10.29 -10.59
N ARG A 33 -3.17 9.70 -9.75
CA ARG A 33 -2.29 8.62 -10.18
C ARG A 33 -2.98 7.26 -10.22
N ILE A 34 -4.03 7.11 -9.44
CA ILE A 34 -4.74 5.84 -9.39
C ILE A 34 -5.50 5.55 -10.67
N GLY A 35 -5.99 6.59 -11.32
CA GLY A 35 -6.59 6.44 -12.62
C GLY A 35 -7.96 5.81 -12.59
N GLU A 36 -8.05 4.54 -12.98
CA GLU A 36 -9.33 3.93 -13.30
C GLU A 36 -10.03 3.20 -12.15
N MET A 37 -9.47 3.24 -10.97
CA MET A 37 -10.11 2.56 -9.85
C MET A 37 -11.41 3.27 -9.49
N GLU A 38 -12.47 2.49 -9.26
CA GLU A 38 -13.75 3.07 -8.89
C GLU A 38 -13.65 3.73 -7.54
N THR A 39 -14.43 4.80 -7.35
CA THR A 39 -14.38 5.57 -6.12
C THR A 39 -14.66 4.73 -4.88
N ALA A 40 -15.71 3.90 -4.94
CA ALA A 40 -16.05 3.06 -3.80
C ALA A 40 -14.93 2.10 -3.47
N GLU A 41 -14.34 1.49 -4.47
CA GLU A 41 -13.24 0.56 -4.27
C GLU A 41 -12.03 1.28 -3.70
N PHE A 42 -11.72 2.45 -4.25
CA PHE A 42 -10.59 3.25 -3.78
C PHE A 42 -10.74 3.59 -2.29
N LEU A 43 -11.91 4.04 -1.89
CA LEU A 43 -12.13 4.41 -0.49
C LEU A 43 -12.05 3.20 0.42
N ASP A 44 -12.63 2.07 0.00
CA ASP A 44 -12.57 0.84 0.78
C ASP A 44 -11.15 0.36 0.98
N GLU A 45 -10.38 0.33 -0.10
CA GLU A 45 -9.01 -0.16 -0.03
C GLU A 45 -8.14 0.77 0.81
N LEU A 46 -8.30 2.08 0.63
CA LEU A 46 -7.52 3.04 1.39
C LEU A 46 -7.85 2.95 2.87
N ASN A 47 -9.15 2.88 3.21
CA ASN A 47 -9.56 2.74 4.59
C ASN A 47 -9.04 1.45 5.21
N GLY A 48 -9.00 0.38 4.43
CA GLY A 48 -8.44 -0.88 4.91
C GLY A 48 -6.97 -0.73 5.28
N LEU A 49 -6.21 -0.07 4.44
CA LEU A 49 -4.79 0.15 4.71
C LEU A 49 -4.58 1.03 5.94
N ILE A 50 -5.41 2.05 6.10
CA ILE A 50 -5.33 2.92 7.27
C ILE A 50 -5.68 2.14 8.52
N SER A 51 -6.74 1.36 8.46
CA SER A 51 -7.21 0.58 9.58
C SER A 51 -6.18 -0.42 10.08
N LEU A 52 -5.44 -1.02 9.14
CA LEU A 52 -4.40 -1.98 9.47
C LEU A 52 -3.09 -1.33 9.92
N GLY A 53 -3.00 -0.02 9.80
CA GLY A 53 -1.81 0.69 10.20
C GLY A 53 -0.71 0.73 9.16
N TYR A 54 -0.96 0.21 7.97
CA TYR A 54 0.04 0.22 6.90
C TYR A 54 0.19 1.59 6.26
N VAL A 55 -0.88 2.38 6.28
CA VAL A 55 -0.87 3.74 5.78
C VAL A 55 -1.25 4.68 6.91
N LEU A 56 -0.50 5.76 7.06
CA LEU A 56 -0.74 6.75 8.08
C LEU A 56 -1.47 7.95 7.48
N SER A 57 -2.45 8.45 8.22
CA SER A 57 -3.26 9.58 7.79
C SER A 57 -3.74 10.35 9.01
N GLU A 58 -3.97 11.65 8.82
CA GLU A 58 -4.54 12.45 9.90
C GLU A 58 -5.95 11.98 10.26
N LYS A 59 -6.66 11.46 9.29
CA LYS A 59 -8.01 10.97 9.52
C LYS A 59 -7.99 9.47 9.69
N MET A 60 -8.74 8.99 10.65
CA MET A 60 -8.83 7.55 10.88
C MET A 60 -9.60 6.86 9.76
N LYS A 61 -10.43 7.59 9.06
CA LYS A 61 -11.25 7.04 7.99
C LYS A 61 -11.58 8.14 6.99
N VAL A 62 -11.49 7.81 5.71
CA VAL A 62 -11.91 8.73 4.65
C VAL A 62 -13.24 8.24 4.11
N ARG A 63 -14.20 9.14 3.97
CA ARG A 63 -15.54 8.79 3.56
C ARG A 63 -15.90 9.25 2.17
N SER A 64 -15.10 10.14 1.60
CA SER A 64 -15.39 10.70 0.31
C SER A 64 -14.10 11.10 -0.38
N VAL A 65 -14.21 11.37 -1.67
CA VAL A 65 -13.06 11.86 -2.44
C VAL A 65 -12.56 13.18 -1.86
N GLU A 66 -13.47 14.01 -1.38
CA GLU A 66 -13.08 15.28 -0.77
C GLU A 66 -12.23 15.07 0.47
N ASP A 67 -12.58 14.09 1.29
CA ASP A 67 -11.77 13.76 2.46
C ASP A 67 -10.36 13.41 2.05
N VAL A 68 -10.23 12.62 0.99
CA VAL A 68 -8.92 12.22 0.48
C VAL A 68 -8.15 13.44 -0.01
N GLU A 69 -8.82 14.29 -0.78
CA GLU A 69 -8.16 15.46 -1.36
C GLU A 69 -7.58 16.40 -0.31
N ARG A 70 -8.20 16.42 0.87
CA ARG A 70 -7.77 17.30 1.95
C ARG A 70 -6.75 16.67 2.87
N SER A 71 -6.34 15.46 2.59
CA SER A 71 -5.48 14.69 3.48
C SER A 71 -4.14 14.39 2.83
N VAL A 72 -3.20 14.03 3.69
CA VAL A 72 -1.88 13.58 3.25
C VAL A 72 -1.71 12.16 3.79
N PHE A 73 -1.19 11.29 2.96
CA PHE A 73 -1.01 9.88 3.31
C PHE A 73 0.44 9.48 3.14
N ARG A 74 0.87 8.52 3.92
CA ARG A 74 2.20 7.95 3.75
C ARG A 74 2.20 6.52 4.23
N VAL A 75 3.06 5.72 3.65
CA VAL A 75 3.22 4.35 4.08
C VAL A 75 3.96 4.34 5.41
N ASN A 76 3.49 3.52 6.34
CA ASN A 76 4.12 3.38 7.64
C ASN A 76 5.47 2.71 7.48
N ALA A 77 6.53 3.42 7.82
CA ALA A 77 7.88 2.91 7.64
C ALA A 77 8.13 1.62 8.41
N SER A 78 7.43 1.43 9.52
CA SER A 78 7.58 0.21 10.31
C SER A 78 7.18 -1.03 9.54
N TYR A 79 6.32 -0.89 8.56
CA TYR A 79 5.85 -2.03 7.76
C TYR A 79 6.42 -2.05 6.35
N ALA A 80 7.26 -1.08 6.01
CA ALA A 80 7.69 -0.92 4.61
C ALA A 80 8.33 -2.19 4.05
N ARG A 81 9.18 -2.83 4.83
CA ARG A 81 9.86 -4.04 4.37
C ARG A 81 8.86 -5.18 4.14
N ASP A 82 7.97 -5.37 5.10
CA ASP A 82 6.99 -6.44 5.01
C ASP A 82 6.03 -6.20 3.85
N LEU A 83 5.65 -4.94 3.65
CA LEU A 83 4.77 -4.60 2.54
C LEU A 83 5.45 -4.83 1.20
N ARG A 84 6.72 -4.47 1.11
CA ARG A 84 7.47 -4.71 -0.11
C ARG A 84 7.52 -6.20 -0.44
N ASN A 85 7.75 -7.02 0.57
CA ASN A 85 7.78 -8.47 0.38
C ASN A 85 6.42 -9.00 -0.03
N ALA A 86 5.36 -8.45 0.51
CA ALA A 86 4.01 -8.89 0.16
C ALA A 86 3.65 -8.50 -1.28
N ILE A 87 4.16 -7.36 -1.74
CA ILE A 87 3.88 -6.89 -3.10
C ILE A 87 4.65 -7.71 -4.13
N GLN A 88 5.83 -8.20 -3.79
CA GLN A 88 6.69 -8.93 -4.74
C GLN A 88 7.13 -10.30 -4.22
N PRO A 89 6.19 -11.17 -3.88
CA PRO A 89 6.56 -12.49 -3.34
C PRO A 89 7.22 -13.40 -4.37
N GLY A 90 6.85 -13.29 -5.64
CA GLY A 90 7.43 -14.12 -6.67
C GLY A 90 8.91 -13.91 -6.84
N ARG A 91 9.34 -12.68 -6.74
CA ARG A 91 10.74 -12.33 -6.83
C ARG A 91 11.57 -13.01 -5.76
N ARG A 92 11.04 -13.01 -4.56
CA ARG A 92 11.72 -13.65 -3.45
C ARG A 92 11.87 -15.14 -3.66
N ARG A 93 10.83 -15.75 -4.16
CA ARG A 93 10.86 -17.18 -4.41
C ARG A 93 11.90 -17.55 -5.44
N GLU A 94 12.00 -16.76 -6.48
CA GLU A 94 12.99 -17.01 -7.51
C GLU A 94 14.40 -16.97 -6.95
N GLN A 95 14.69 -16.01 -6.14
CA GLN A 95 15.99 -15.90 -5.53
C GLN A 95 16.32 -17.11 -4.67
N THR A 96 15.34 -17.56 -3.92
CA THR A 96 15.50 -18.72 -3.07
C THR A 96 15.80 -19.95 -3.89
N ARG A 97 15.09 -20.12 -5.00
CA ARG A 97 15.31 -21.26 -5.87
C ARG A 97 16.70 -21.26 -6.44
N ARG A 98 17.17 -20.15 -6.88
CA ARG A 98 18.50 -20.04 -7.43
C ARG A 98 19.54 -20.51 -6.45
N ARG A 99 19.40 -20.11 -5.22
CA ARG A 99 20.33 -20.51 -4.18
C ARG A 99 20.36 -22.00 -4.03
N ARG A 100 19.20 -22.60 -4.00
CA ARG A 100 19.11 -24.04 -3.86
C ARG A 100 19.80 -24.78 -4.98
N ARG A 101 19.62 -24.28 -6.18
CA ARG A 101 20.22 -24.93 -7.32
C ARG A 101 21.72 -24.94 -7.27
N ARG A 102 22.28 -23.91 -6.72
CA ARG A 102 23.72 -23.84 -6.63
C ARG A 102 24.29 -24.67 -5.53
N GLY A 103 23.51 -24.87 -4.54
CA GLY A 103 23.91 -25.70 -3.41
C GLY A 103 23.81 -27.15 -3.73
#